data_ba049e186fe237750fadfb4ab7352c30
#
_entry.id   ba049e186fe237750fadfb4ab7352c30
#
_cell.length_a   1.000
_cell.length_b   1.000
_cell.length_c   1.000
_cell.angle_alpha   90.00
_cell.angle_beta   90.00
_cell.angle_gamma   90.00
#
_symmetry.space_group_name_H-M   'P 1'
#
loop_
_entity.id
_entity.type
_entity.pdbx_description
1 polymer ?
#
loop_
_entity_poly.entity_id
_entity_poly.type
_entity_poly.pdbx_seq_one_letter_code
_entity_poly.pdbx_strand_id
1 'polypeptide(L)'
;NPIDFSMYLVKPVSDPDFKAKIQSQINFESLAEVVPLDEGMRFSGTITADANFAGKMSALENEQYDQFNATGKMILTGFEYVDPTLDYPINIKSAYLDFSPQKIDLSNFEMLLGKSDIKLNGTVSNFLPYYLHEQTLYGTLDLASTLIDSDELIGAETTEAETEANTETPAEEDMEIIQIPENLDLAFTAKIDQLLYDGMEMKSLNGLITVKE
;
A
#
# COMPACT_ATOMS: atom_id res chain seq x y z
N ASN A 1 -20.73 -7.78 8.24
CA ASN A 1 -20.18 -7.01 7.11
C ASN A 1 -21.32 -6.26 6.39
N PRO A 2 -21.82 -5.13 6.93
CA PRO A 2 -22.78 -4.32 6.20
C PRO A 2 -22.09 -3.67 4.99
N ILE A 3 -22.74 -3.78 3.84
CA ILE A 3 -22.34 -3.08 2.62
C ILE A 3 -23.60 -2.42 2.08
N ASP A 4 -23.64 -1.10 2.16
CA ASP A 4 -24.69 -0.30 1.55
C ASP A 4 -24.16 0.26 0.23
N PHE A 5 -24.80 -0.13 -0.84
CA PHE A 5 -24.44 0.30 -2.19
C PHE A 5 -25.65 0.91 -2.89
N SER A 6 -25.46 2.07 -3.46
CA SER A 6 -26.44 2.69 -4.35
C SER A 6 -25.78 3.13 -5.63
N MET A 7 -26.42 2.85 -6.77
CA MET A 7 -25.92 3.27 -8.09
C MET A 7 -27.08 3.82 -8.92
N TYR A 8 -26.81 4.93 -9.56
CA TYR A 8 -27.69 5.53 -10.57
C TYR A 8 -26.93 5.62 -11.88
N LEU A 9 -27.52 5.11 -12.95
CA LEU A 9 -26.88 5.02 -14.26
C LEU A 9 -27.82 5.56 -15.33
N VAL A 10 -27.31 6.49 -16.14
CA VAL A 10 -28.03 7.09 -17.27
C VAL A 10 -27.24 6.84 -18.55
N LYS A 11 -27.95 6.59 -19.66
CA LYS A 11 -27.36 6.31 -20.98
C LYS A 11 -26.33 5.17 -20.97
N PRO A 12 -26.69 3.97 -20.46
CA PRO A 12 -25.71 2.90 -20.17
C PRO A 12 -24.97 2.36 -21.40
N VAL A 13 -25.46 2.64 -22.61
CA VAL A 13 -24.91 2.09 -23.86
C VAL A 13 -24.06 3.10 -24.63
N SER A 14 -24.39 4.39 -24.56
CA SER A 14 -23.72 5.42 -25.41
C SER A 14 -22.58 6.13 -24.69
N ASP A 15 -22.84 6.66 -23.51
CA ASP A 15 -21.87 7.34 -22.64
C ASP A 15 -22.44 7.29 -21.22
N PRO A 16 -22.09 6.25 -20.46
CA PRO A 16 -22.62 6.05 -19.12
C PRO A 16 -22.32 7.23 -18.21
N ASP A 17 -23.37 7.92 -17.76
CA ASP A 17 -23.31 8.91 -16.68
C ASP A 17 -23.79 8.22 -15.41
N PHE A 18 -22.92 8.12 -14.42
CA PHE A 18 -23.20 7.35 -13.21
C PHE A 18 -22.94 8.15 -11.94
N LYS A 19 -23.69 7.78 -10.93
CA LYS A 19 -23.45 8.16 -9.54
C LYS A 19 -23.50 6.90 -8.70
N ALA A 20 -22.48 6.66 -7.92
CA ALA A 20 -22.39 5.53 -7.00
C ALA A 20 -21.99 6.00 -5.62
N LYS A 21 -22.62 5.43 -4.60
CA LYS A 21 -22.24 5.59 -3.20
C LYS A 21 -22.00 4.21 -2.61
N ILE A 22 -20.91 4.07 -1.90
CA ILE A 22 -20.53 2.86 -1.20
C ILE A 22 -20.29 3.22 0.26
N GLN A 23 -20.99 2.55 1.17
CA GLN A 23 -20.70 2.58 2.59
C GLN A 23 -20.52 1.15 3.04
N SER A 24 -19.37 0.82 3.58
CA SER A 24 -19.07 -0.56 3.98
C SER A 24 -18.24 -0.62 5.24
N GLN A 25 -18.47 -1.68 6.01
CA GLN A 25 -17.59 -2.12 7.08
C GLN A 25 -17.36 -3.62 6.88
N ILE A 26 -16.15 -3.98 6.52
CA ILE A 26 -15.76 -5.36 6.23
C ILE A 26 -14.80 -5.83 7.31
N ASN A 27 -15.16 -6.92 7.97
CA ASN A 27 -14.27 -7.67 8.84
C ASN A 27 -13.57 -8.74 7.99
N PHE A 28 -12.25 -8.72 8.00
CA PHE A 28 -11.43 -9.62 7.16
C PHE A 28 -11.53 -11.09 7.59
N GLU A 29 -11.73 -11.38 8.87
CA GLU A 29 -11.94 -12.74 9.35
C GLU A 29 -13.20 -13.36 8.73
N SER A 30 -14.30 -12.58 8.65
CA SER A 30 -15.52 -13.03 7.99
C SER A 30 -15.37 -13.15 6.47
N LEU A 31 -14.49 -12.36 5.86
CA LEU A 31 -14.19 -12.46 4.44
C LEU A 31 -13.40 -13.76 4.16
N ALA A 32 -12.50 -14.13 5.04
CA ALA A 32 -11.72 -15.37 4.94
C ALA A 32 -12.59 -16.65 4.96
N GLU A 33 -13.81 -16.58 5.51
CA GLU A 33 -14.75 -17.70 5.47
C GLU A 33 -15.33 -17.99 4.07
N VAL A 34 -15.31 -17.01 3.17
CA VAL A 34 -15.91 -17.10 1.83
C VAL A 34 -14.89 -17.03 0.69
N VAL A 35 -13.69 -16.57 0.97
CA VAL A 35 -12.56 -16.53 0.02
C VAL A 35 -11.67 -17.74 0.29
N PRO A 36 -11.39 -18.59 -0.71
CA PRO A 36 -10.45 -19.69 -0.54
C PRO A 36 -9.05 -19.10 -0.26
N LEU A 37 -8.52 -19.39 0.90
CA LEU A 37 -7.16 -19.07 1.30
C LEU A 37 -6.30 -20.33 1.24
N ASP A 38 -5.03 -20.16 0.92
CA ASP A 38 -4.06 -21.25 1.01
C ASP A 38 -3.84 -21.68 2.45
N GLU A 39 -3.35 -22.93 2.63
CA GLU A 39 -3.19 -23.52 3.94
C GLU A 39 -2.23 -22.70 4.82
N GLY A 40 -2.72 -22.27 5.96
CA GLY A 40 -1.97 -21.44 6.92
C GLY A 40 -2.10 -19.94 6.73
N MET A 41 -2.65 -19.46 5.60
CA MET A 41 -2.94 -18.04 5.41
C MET A 41 -4.11 -17.58 6.29
N ARG A 42 -3.99 -16.38 6.86
CA ARG A 42 -5.03 -15.75 7.68
C ARG A 42 -5.05 -14.24 7.50
N PHE A 43 -6.26 -13.69 7.50
CA PHE A 43 -6.49 -12.26 7.59
C PHE A 43 -7.31 -11.93 8.84
N SER A 44 -7.00 -10.82 9.46
CA SER A 44 -7.86 -10.23 10.49
C SER A 44 -7.91 -8.72 10.36
N GLY A 45 -8.79 -8.08 11.16
CA GLY A 45 -8.96 -6.64 11.14
C GLY A 45 -10.20 -6.17 10.42
N THR A 46 -10.35 -4.86 10.35
CA THR A 46 -11.56 -4.23 9.79
C THR A 46 -11.20 -3.10 8.84
N ILE A 47 -11.87 -3.06 7.69
CA ILE A 47 -11.86 -1.90 6.79
C ILE A 47 -13.25 -1.24 6.79
N THR A 48 -13.27 0.07 6.99
CA THR A 48 -14.47 0.90 6.84
C THR A 48 -14.27 1.85 5.67
N ALA A 49 -15.22 1.92 4.76
CA ALA A 49 -15.17 2.79 3.60
C ALA A 49 -16.47 3.58 3.44
N ASP A 50 -16.35 4.87 3.13
CA ASP A 50 -17.44 5.74 2.66
C ASP A 50 -16.95 6.46 1.42
N ALA A 51 -17.47 6.08 0.26
CA ALA A 51 -17.00 6.56 -1.04
C ALA A 51 -18.16 7.00 -1.92
N ASN A 52 -17.94 8.08 -2.65
CA ASN A 52 -18.88 8.64 -3.62
C ASN A 52 -18.18 8.80 -4.97
N PHE A 53 -18.78 8.27 -5.99
CA PHE A 53 -18.31 8.37 -7.36
C PHE A 53 -19.39 9.01 -8.23
N ALA A 54 -19.03 9.94 -9.11
CA ALA A 54 -19.95 10.52 -10.06
C ALA A 54 -19.21 11.02 -11.28
N GLY A 55 -19.74 10.79 -12.46
CA GLY A 55 -19.17 11.28 -13.70
C GLY A 55 -19.63 10.46 -14.89
N LYS A 56 -19.09 10.81 -16.05
CA LYS A 56 -19.27 10.06 -17.27
C LYS A 56 -18.09 9.14 -17.54
N MET A 57 -18.38 7.99 -18.14
CA MET A 57 -17.31 7.06 -18.56
C MET A 57 -16.35 7.72 -19.54
N SER A 58 -16.87 8.53 -20.48
CA SER A 58 -16.07 9.29 -21.43
C SER A 58 -15.09 10.28 -20.75
N ALA A 59 -15.41 10.79 -19.58
CA ALA A 59 -14.48 11.66 -18.83
C ALA A 59 -13.24 10.89 -18.33
N LEU A 60 -13.42 9.65 -17.89
CA LEU A 60 -12.29 8.77 -17.50
C LEU A 60 -11.47 8.36 -18.73
N GLU A 61 -12.14 7.95 -19.82
CA GLU A 61 -11.49 7.51 -21.06
C GLU A 61 -10.69 8.64 -21.74
N ASN A 62 -11.14 9.90 -21.60
CA ASN A 62 -10.46 11.07 -22.15
C ASN A 62 -9.58 11.81 -21.16
N GLU A 63 -9.24 11.20 -20.02
CA GLU A 63 -8.37 11.78 -18.99
C GLU A 63 -8.88 13.10 -18.39
N GLN A 64 -10.20 13.35 -18.46
CA GLN A 64 -10.85 14.55 -17.93
C GLN A 64 -11.24 14.34 -16.45
N TYR A 65 -10.25 14.07 -15.60
CA TYR A 65 -10.45 13.74 -14.20
C TYR A 65 -11.07 14.85 -13.36
N ASP A 66 -11.01 16.10 -13.82
CA ASP A 66 -11.71 17.24 -13.26
C ASP A 66 -13.25 17.15 -13.41
N GLN A 67 -13.72 16.37 -14.39
CA GLN A 67 -15.13 16.10 -14.63
C GLN A 67 -15.62 14.81 -13.96
N PHE A 68 -14.72 14.08 -13.29
CA PHE A 68 -15.01 12.87 -12.55
C PHE A 68 -14.85 13.10 -11.05
N ASN A 69 -15.88 12.86 -10.28
CA ASN A 69 -15.83 12.94 -8.83
C ASN A 69 -15.56 11.56 -8.26
N ALA A 70 -14.49 11.43 -7.49
CA ALA A 70 -14.15 10.24 -6.71
C ALA A 70 -13.70 10.71 -5.33
N THR A 71 -14.61 10.79 -4.38
CA THR A 71 -14.29 11.27 -3.03
C THR A 71 -14.67 10.24 -2.00
N GLY A 72 -13.89 10.13 -0.94
CA GLY A 72 -14.23 9.21 0.12
C GLY A 72 -13.16 9.10 1.17
N LYS A 73 -13.50 8.28 2.17
CA LYS A 73 -12.63 7.92 3.28
C LYS A 73 -12.54 6.42 3.40
N MET A 74 -11.36 5.95 3.73
CA MET A 74 -11.12 4.55 4.04
C MET A 74 -10.32 4.47 5.33
N ILE A 75 -10.74 3.62 6.23
CA ILE A 75 -10.08 3.40 7.52
C ILE A 75 -9.82 1.91 7.65
N LEU A 76 -8.55 1.55 7.78
CA LEU A 76 -8.10 0.21 8.11
C LEU A 76 -7.69 0.18 9.58
N THR A 77 -8.15 -0.82 10.31
CA THR A 77 -7.86 -0.98 11.74
C THR A 77 -7.52 -2.41 12.07
N GLY A 78 -6.38 -2.62 12.73
CA GLY A 78 -5.96 -3.91 13.27
C GLY A 78 -5.81 -4.99 12.20
N PHE A 79 -5.37 -4.62 11.01
CA PHE A 79 -5.14 -5.58 9.93
C PHE A 79 -3.90 -6.41 10.25
N GLU A 80 -4.07 -7.73 10.22
CA GLU A 80 -2.99 -8.69 10.27
C GLU A 80 -3.11 -9.64 9.08
N TYR A 81 -2.01 -9.83 8.39
CA TYR A 81 -1.86 -10.83 7.35
C TYR A 81 -0.77 -11.82 7.75
N VAL A 82 -1.13 -13.08 7.84
CA VAL A 82 -0.22 -14.20 8.11
C VAL A 82 -0.18 -15.07 6.88
N ASP A 83 1.02 -15.31 6.40
CA ASP A 83 1.33 -16.19 5.29
C ASP A 83 2.51 -17.07 5.70
N PRO A 84 2.40 -18.41 5.59
CA PRO A 84 3.51 -19.32 5.94
C PRO A 84 4.79 -19.11 5.12
N THR A 85 4.72 -18.44 3.99
CA THR A 85 5.88 -18.10 3.14
C THR A 85 6.62 -16.86 3.63
N LEU A 86 5.99 -16.05 4.51
CA LEU A 86 6.60 -14.88 5.11
C LEU A 86 7.17 -15.20 6.49
N ASP A 87 8.36 -14.72 6.80
CA ASP A 87 9.02 -14.95 8.09
C ASP A 87 8.27 -14.32 9.26
N TYR A 88 7.49 -13.27 9.00
CA TYR A 88 6.65 -12.62 10.01
C TYR A 88 5.36 -12.06 9.42
N PRO A 89 4.33 -11.92 10.28
CA PRO A 89 3.07 -11.34 9.85
C PRO A 89 3.22 -9.85 9.52
N ILE A 90 2.45 -9.40 8.54
CA ILE A 90 2.27 -7.98 8.26
C ILE A 90 1.18 -7.45 9.18
N ASN A 91 1.53 -6.51 10.06
CA ASN A 91 0.59 -5.91 11.01
C ASN A 91 0.41 -4.42 10.74
N ILE A 92 -0.76 -4.02 10.23
CA ILE A 92 -1.14 -2.61 10.09
C ILE A 92 -2.10 -2.26 11.22
N LYS A 93 -1.62 -1.51 12.20
CA LYS A 93 -2.45 -1.07 13.34
C LYS A 93 -3.57 -0.15 12.91
N SER A 94 -3.23 0.79 12.04
CA SER A 94 -4.17 1.76 11.50
C SER A 94 -3.68 2.33 10.17
N ALA A 95 -4.63 2.71 9.30
CA ALA A 95 -4.38 3.53 8.12
C ALA A 95 -5.64 4.34 7.83
N TYR A 96 -5.50 5.65 7.63
CA TYR A 96 -6.59 6.55 7.28
C TYR A 96 -6.28 7.15 5.92
N LEU A 97 -7.17 6.93 4.97
CA LEU A 97 -7.09 7.50 3.63
C LEU A 97 -8.29 8.42 3.39
N ASP A 98 -8.00 9.63 2.94
CA ASP A 98 -9.00 10.57 2.42
C ASP A 98 -8.66 10.82 0.95
N PHE A 99 -9.56 10.52 0.04
CA PHE A 99 -9.28 10.62 -1.38
C PHE A 99 -10.24 11.53 -2.13
N SER A 100 -9.70 12.18 -3.14
CA SER A 100 -10.38 13.02 -4.11
C SER A 100 -9.89 12.63 -5.51
N PRO A 101 -10.47 13.13 -6.61
CA PRO A 101 -9.97 12.80 -7.94
C PRO A 101 -8.50 13.17 -8.19
N GLN A 102 -7.98 14.15 -7.45
CA GLN A 102 -6.63 14.69 -7.64
C GLN A 102 -5.59 14.05 -6.75
N LYS A 103 -5.99 13.59 -5.55
CA LYS A 103 -5.03 13.11 -4.55
C LYS A 103 -5.64 12.13 -3.54
N ILE A 104 -4.75 11.41 -2.91
CA ILE A 104 -5.00 10.60 -1.70
C ILE A 104 -4.15 11.19 -0.58
N ASP A 105 -4.78 11.59 0.51
CA ASP A 105 -4.12 11.94 1.76
C ASP A 105 -4.08 10.71 2.68
N LEU A 106 -2.87 10.25 3.00
CA LEU A 106 -2.62 9.17 3.95
C LEU A 106 -2.28 9.78 5.30
N SER A 107 -2.97 9.36 6.33
CA SER A 107 -2.69 9.77 7.70
C SER A 107 -2.80 8.60 8.68
N ASN A 108 -2.09 8.71 9.81
CA ASN A 108 -2.09 7.69 10.86
C ASN A 108 -1.82 6.26 10.35
N PHE A 109 -0.98 6.13 9.33
CA PHE A 109 -0.49 4.82 8.94
C PHE A 109 0.55 4.34 9.96
N GLU A 110 0.24 3.23 10.61
CA GLU A 110 1.14 2.56 11.54
C GLU A 110 1.22 1.08 11.21
N MET A 111 2.42 0.60 10.92
CA MET A 111 2.69 -0.79 10.57
C MET A 111 3.82 -1.35 11.43
N LEU A 112 3.74 -2.63 11.73
CA LEU A 112 4.84 -3.44 12.24
C LEU A 112 5.16 -4.54 11.24
N LEU A 113 6.44 -4.70 10.93
CA LEU A 113 6.98 -5.76 10.10
C LEU A 113 8.21 -6.34 10.84
N GLY A 114 8.06 -7.54 11.37
CA GLY A 114 9.03 -8.07 12.33
C GLY A 114 9.19 -7.12 13.53
N LYS A 115 10.41 -6.69 13.82
CA LYS A 115 10.73 -5.71 14.86
C LYS A 115 10.62 -4.26 14.40
N SER A 116 10.49 -4.03 13.09
CA SER A 116 10.48 -2.70 12.49
C SER A 116 9.11 -2.05 12.63
N ASP A 117 9.05 -0.82 13.16
CA ASP A 117 7.86 0.01 13.18
C ASP A 117 7.93 1.09 12.10
N ILE A 118 6.86 1.21 11.33
CA ILE A 118 6.77 2.18 10.25
C ILE A 118 5.54 3.05 10.44
N LYS A 119 5.74 4.36 10.48
CA LYS A 119 4.68 5.36 10.49
C LYS A 119 4.81 6.24 9.26
N LEU A 120 3.70 6.39 8.53
CA LEU A 120 3.65 7.21 7.34
C LEU A 120 2.49 8.20 7.40
N ASN A 121 2.75 9.41 6.93
CA ASN A 121 1.75 10.41 6.61
C ASN A 121 2.15 11.10 5.32
N GLY A 122 1.20 11.58 4.55
CA GLY A 122 1.53 12.36 3.36
C GLY A 122 0.45 12.31 2.31
N THR A 123 0.82 12.75 1.13
CA THR A 123 -0.10 12.90 0.00
C THR A 123 0.47 12.23 -1.23
N VAL A 124 -0.39 11.49 -1.92
CA VAL A 124 -0.10 10.91 -3.22
C VAL A 124 -1.07 11.50 -4.24
N SER A 125 -0.57 11.92 -5.37
CA SER A 125 -1.37 12.52 -6.45
C SER A 125 -1.17 11.79 -7.77
N ASN A 126 -2.06 12.08 -8.73
CA ASN A 126 -2.07 11.45 -10.05
C ASN A 126 -2.38 9.93 -10.02
N PHE A 127 -3.05 9.45 -8.97
CA PHE A 127 -3.30 8.02 -8.78
C PHE A 127 -4.25 7.41 -9.82
N LEU A 128 -5.27 8.16 -10.30
CA LEU A 128 -6.16 7.71 -11.37
C LEU A 128 -5.43 7.54 -12.71
N PRO A 129 -4.67 8.54 -13.19
CA PRO A 129 -3.81 8.40 -14.36
C PRO A 129 -2.77 7.28 -14.22
N TYR A 130 -2.18 7.13 -13.04
CA TYR A 130 -1.23 6.03 -12.77
C TYR A 130 -1.89 4.67 -12.95
N TYR A 131 -3.04 4.45 -12.33
CA TYR A 131 -3.72 3.16 -12.37
C TYR A 131 -4.34 2.84 -13.73
N LEU A 132 -4.92 3.85 -14.42
CA LEU A 132 -5.66 3.64 -15.67
C LEU A 132 -4.78 3.73 -16.93
N HIS A 133 -3.68 4.48 -16.87
CA HIS A 133 -2.88 4.84 -18.05
C HIS A 133 -1.36 4.76 -17.82
N GLU A 134 -0.91 4.10 -16.76
CA GLU A 134 0.52 3.90 -16.45
C GLU A 134 1.32 5.22 -16.39
N GLN A 135 0.67 6.34 -16.02
CA GLN A 135 1.34 7.61 -15.84
C GLN A 135 2.07 7.67 -14.50
N THR A 136 2.90 8.69 -14.31
CA THR A 136 3.72 8.83 -13.09
C THR A 136 2.85 9.13 -11.87
N LEU A 137 3.04 8.35 -10.81
CA LEU A 137 2.51 8.59 -9.47
C LEU A 137 3.43 9.54 -8.72
N TYR A 138 2.89 10.64 -8.25
CA TYR A 138 3.65 11.62 -7.46
C TYR A 138 3.28 11.52 -5.99
N GLY A 139 4.26 11.67 -5.10
CA GLY A 139 3.98 11.66 -3.68
C GLY A 139 5.01 12.37 -2.83
N THR A 140 4.53 12.91 -1.70
CA THR A 140 5.35 13.45 -0.63
C THR A 140 4.89 12.81 0.67
N LEU A 141 5.79 12.11 1.35
CA LEU A 141 5.49 11.29 2.51
C LEU A 141 6.48 11.60 3.63
N ASP A 142 5.98 11.67 4.85
CA ASP A 142 6.78 11.71 6.07
C ASP A 142 6.83 10.31 6.67
N LEU A 143 8.04 9.76 6.79
CA LEU A 143 8.32 8.48 7.40
C LEU A 143 8.94 8.69 8.79
N ALA A 144 8.36 8.07 9.79
CA ALA A 144 8.92 8.02 11.14
C ALA A 144 9.01 6.57 11.62
N SER A 145 10.10 6.21 12.26
CA SER A 145 10.32 4.89 12.84
C SER A 145 11.16 5.01 14.13
N THR A 146 10.81 4.20 15.12
CA THR A 146 11.63 4.03 16.32
C THR A 146 12.76 3.04 16.05
N LEU A 147 12.49 1.97 15.31
CA LEU A 147 13.46 0.95 14.94
C LEU A 147 13.15 0.43 13.54
N ILE A 148 14.17 0.40 12.69
CA ILE A 148 14.21 -0.41 11.48
C ILE A 148 15.33 -1.43 11.65
N ASP A 149 14.98 -2.71 11.60
CA ASP A 149 15.92 -3.83 11.61
C ASP A 149 16.04 -4.36 10.16
N SER A 150 16.97 -3.75 9.39
CA SER A 150 17.16 -4.13 7.99
C SER A 150 17.77 -5.52 7.84
N ASP A 151 18.56 -5.96 8.83
CA ASP A 151 19.15 -7.30 8.80
C ASP A 151 18.06 -8.36 8.88
N GLU A 152 17.01 -8.11 9.67
CA GLU A 152 15.83 -8.97 9.74
C GLU A 152 15.03 -8.93 8.43
N LEU A 153 14.80 -7.73 7.87
CA LEU A 153 13.98 -7.56 6.66
C LEU A 153 14.65 -8.15 5.40
N ILE A 154 15.99 -7.98 5.25
CA ILE A 154 16.75 -8.53 4.12
C ILE A 154 16.97 -10.02 4.29
N GLY A 155 17.20 -10.49 5.52
CA GLY A 155 17.38 -11.92 5.81
C GLY A 155 16.15 -12.77 5.55
N ALA A 156 14.95 -12.19 5.60
CA ALA A 156 13.71 -12.86 5.29
C ALA A 156 13.57 -13.24 3.81
N GLU A 157 14.17 -12.46 2.91
CA GLU A 157 14.11 -12.71 1.46
C GLU A 157 15.12 -13.78 0.99
N THR A 158 16.18 -14.05 1.77
CA THR A 158 17.23 -15.00 1.38
C THR A 158 16.93 -16.46 1.66
N THR A 159 15.86 -16.77 2.42
CA THR A 159 15.57 -18.16 2.82
C THR A 159 14.91 -19.01 1.74
N GLU A 160 14.38 -18.42 0.66
CA GLU A 160 13.76 -19.19 -0.45
C GLU A 160 14.75 -19.66 -1.56
N ALA A 161 16.01 -19.24 -1.54
CA ALA A 161 16.97 -19.53 -2.63
C ALA A 161 18.00 -20.64 -2.34
N GLU A 162 18.01 -21.25 -1.14
CA GLU A 162 18.98 -22.32 -0.83
C GLU A 162 18.37 -23.72 -0.84
N THR A 163 18.08 -24.24 -2.03
CA THR A 163 18.08 -25.69 -2.24
C THR A 163 18.59 -26.03 -3.63
N GLU A 164 19.89 -25.83 -3.89
CA GLU A 164 20.70 -26.78 -4.68
C GLU A 164 22.19 -26.40 -4.57
N ALA A 165 22.91 -27.29 -3.90
CA ALA A 165 24.37 -27.20 -3.78
C ALA A 165 25.06 -27.36 -5.13
N ASN A 166 25.95 -26.43 -5.52
CA ASN A 166 27.27 -26.86 -6.02
C ASN A 166 28.30 -25.71 -5.94
N THR A 167 29.42 -26.10 -5.46
CA THR A 167 30.77 -25.58 -5.33
C THR A 167 31.24 -24.56 -6.38
N GLU A 168 31.97 -23.55 -5.88
CA GLU A 168 33.07 -22.77 -6.46
C GLU A 168 32.80 -21.31 -6.85
N THR A 169 33.60 -20.46 -6.22
CA THR A 169 33.97 -19.06 -6.46
C THR A 169 33.12 -18.04 -5.67
N PRO A 170 33.74 -17.14 -4.88
CA PRO A 170 33.03 -16.03 -4.27
C PRO A 170 32.64 -15.04 -5.39
N ALA A 171 31.42 -15.18 -5.87
CA ALA A 171 30.76 -14.18 -6.68
C ALA A 171 30.28 -13.08 -5.73
N GLU A 172 30.43 -11.84 -6.14
CA GLU A 172 29.81 -10.68 -5.54
C GLU A 172 28.34 -11.03 -5.25
N GLU A 173 27.94 -10.95 -3.99
CA GLU A 173 26.56 -11.16 -3.59
C GLU A 173 25.72 -10.11 -4.32
N ASP A 174 25.03 -10.52 -5.37
CA ASP A 174 23.99 -9.71 -6.00
C ASP A 174 22.90 -9.50 -4.95
N MET A 175 22.89 -8.33 -4.32
CA MET A 175 21.76 -7.90 -3.50
C MET A 175 20.54 -7.95 -4.40
N GLU A 176 19.59 -8.84 -4.11
CA GLU A 176 18.30 -8.84 -4.80
C GLU A 176 17.64 -7.49 -4.58
N ILE A 177 17.55 -6.73 -5.66
CA ILE A 177 16.97 -5.40 -5.65
C ILE A 177 15.45 -5.58 -5.50
N ILE A 178 14.89 -5.06 -4.42
CA ILE A 178 13.42 -4.93 -4.28
C ILE A 178 12.91 -4.24 -5.56
N GLN A 179 12.11 -4.93 -6.34
CA GLN A 179 11.53 -4.36 -7.56
C GLN A 179 10.58 -3.25 -7.18
N ILE A 180 11.04 -2.01 -7.31
CA ILE A 180 10.20 -0.82 -7.14
C ILE A 180 9.30 -0.72 -8.38
N PRO A 181 7.98 -0.51 -8.21
CA PRO A 181 7.10 -0.29 -9.35
C PRO A 181 7.57 0.88 -10.22
N GLU A 182 7.44 0.74 -11.52
CA GLU A 182 7.77 1.78 -12.49
C GLU A 182 6.86 3.02 -12.38
N ASN A 183 7.30 4.14 -12.93
CA ASN A 183 6.54 5.38 -12.98
C ASN A 183 6.23 5.97 -11.58
N LEU A 184 7.21 6.02 -10.70
CA LEU A 184 7.11 6.68 -9.40
C LEU A 184 7.97 7.94 -9.34
N ASP A 185 7.45 8.99 -8.72
CA ASP A 185 8.18 10.20 -8.30
C ASP A 185 7.76 10.51 -6.86
N LEU A 186 8.41 9.85 -5.92
CA LEU A 186 8.08 9.91 -4.50
C LEU A 186 9.23 10.52 -3.71
N ALA A 187 8.90 11.44 -2.82
CA ALA A 187 9.83 12.02 -1.85
C ALA A 187 9.41 11.65 -0.44
N PHE A 188 10.34 11.05 0.32
CA PHE A 188 10.15 10.70 1.71
C PHE A 188 11.04 11.55 2.60
N THR A 189 10.44 12.32 3.51
CA THR A 189 11.19 12.88 4.66
C THR A 189 11.25 11.81 5.73
N ALA A 190 12.43 11.26 5.97
CA ALA A 190 12.64 10.16 6.89
C ALA A 190 13.19 10.62 8.23
N LYS A 191 12.62 10.14 9.33
CA LYS A 191 13.12 10.25 10.68
C LYS A 191 13.11 8.89 11.34
N ILE A 192 14.32 8.33 11.55
CA ILE A 192 14.51 6.99 12.09
C ILE A 192 15.38 7.11 13.35
N ASP A 193 14.84 6.70 14.50
CA ASP A 193 15.58 6.81 15.77
C ASP A 193 16.72 5.79 15.81
N GLN A 194 16.50 4.57 15.31
CA GLN A 194 17.48 3.48 15.26
C GLN A 194 17.33 2.66 13.98
N LEU A 195 18.42 2.42 13.29
CA LEU A 195 18.53 1.53 12.13
C LEU A 195 19.61 0.49 12.39
N LEU A 196 19.26 -0.78 12.29
CA LEU A 196 20.19 -1.90 12.27
C LEU A 196 20.43 -2.31 10.82
N TYR A 197 21.69 -2.35 10.39
CA TYR A 197 22.10 -2.69 9.05
C TYR A 197 23.49 -3.30 9.05
N ASP A 198 23.64 -4.52 8.56
CA ASP A 198 24.91 -5.27 8.46
C ASP A 198 25.65 -5.33 9.81
N GLY A 199 24.91 -5.65 10.88
CA GLY A 199 25.41 -5.71 12.25
C GLY A 199 25.81 -4.34 12.84
N MET A 200 25.59 -3.25 12.13
CA MET A 200 25.83 -1.88 12.60
C MET A 200 24.56 -1.27 13.19
N GLU A 201 24.73 -0.47 14.23
CA GLU A 201 23.66 0.33 14.83
C GLU A 201 23.85 1.81 14.48
N MET A 202 22.91 2.37 13.73
CA MET A 202 22.87 3.80 13.39
C MET A 202 21.74 4.48 14.16
N LYS A 203 21.98 5.68 14.69
CA LYS A 203 20.99 6.41 15.50
C LYS A 203 20.68 7.78 14.95
N SER A 204 19.43 8.20 15.17
CA SER A 204 18.96 9.56 14.84
C SER A 204 19.17 9.94 13.38
N LEU A 205 18.79 9.03 12.47
CA LEU A 205 18.84 9.30 11.04
C LEU A 205 17.71 10.24 10.64
N ASN A 206 18.09 11.30 9.94
CA ASN A 206 17.14 12.23 9.33
C ASN A 206 17.59 12.50 7.90
N GLY A 207 16.67 12.43 6.96
CA GLY A 207 17.04 12.61 5.57
C GLY A 207 15.86 12.73 4.63
N LEU A 208 16.19 12.99 3.39
CA LEU A 208 15.26 12.95 2.27
C LEU A 208 15.63 11.77 1.39
N ILE A 209 14.68 10.90 1.16
CA ILE A 209 14.79 9.77 0.24
C ILE A 209 13.92 10.11 -0.97
N THR A 210 14.48 10.09 -2.15
CA THR A 210 13.73 10.29 -3.39
C THR A 210 13.77 9.01 -4.21
N VAL A 211 12.60 8.52 -4.55
CA VAL A 211 12.42 7.41 -5.48
C VAL A 211 11.89 8.01 -6.77
N LYS A 212 12.65 7.89 -7.83
CA LYS A 212 12.32 8.47 -9.12
C LYS A 212 12.85 7.60 -10.23
N GLU A 213 12.01 7.35 -11.20
CA GLU A 213 12.35 6.73 -12.46
C GLU A 213 12.33 7.75 -13.61
#